data_7dd5ef9e6f603cc6bfbd0d30acf7eed3
#
_entry.id   7dd5ef9e6f603cc6bfbd0d30acf7eed3
#
_cell.length_a   1.000
_cell.length_b   1.000
_cell.length_c   1.000
_cell.angle_alpha   90.00
_cell.angle_beta   90.00
_cell.angle_gamma   90.00
#
_symmetry.space_group_name_H-M   'P 1'
#
loop_
_entity.id
_entity.type
_entity.pdbx_description
1 polymer ?
#
loop_
_entity_poly.entity_id
_entity_poly.type
_entity_poly.pdbx_seq_one_letter_code
_entity_poly.pdbx_strand_id
1 'polypeptide(L)'
;MDRLTRHELKQDEFRETLDQLEQYLKVHLKEILTVAILVVVVVGLAGGLKFYLGQQEASANIELASAMRTFQAYVGTVTPETLGTESDTFSNARNKYERALEQFNAIVLKYRMFPRPKAVSIARYHVGICESLLGNSAAAINTLQEASRDGDREIATLAQLALAGEFVKTGKKQEAVKIYQNLADHPSLAVPRASALLGLADALKDSEPTRARQLYEQIQREFASDASIAEAVRQQMAELPQ
;
A
#
# COMPACT_ATOMS: atom_id res chain seq x y z
N MET A 1 -1.57 -48.99 65.00
CA MET A 1 -2.17 -48.08 63.96
C MET A 1 -1.05 -47.17 63.52
N ASP A 2 -0.34 -47.57 62.46
CA ASP A 2 0.74 -46.73 61.88
C ASP A 2 0.18 -45.51 61.22
N ARG A 3 0.63 -44.36 61.67
CA ARG A 3 0.34 -43.08 61.02
C ARG A 3 1.18 -42.97 59.78
N LEU A 4 0.56 -43.20 58.62
CA LEU A 4 1.15 -42.87 57.31
C LEU A 4 1.64 -41.45 57.35
N THR A 5 2.90 -41.24 56.97
CA THR A 5 3.47 -39.90 56.93
C THR A 5 2.92 -39.11 55.76
N ARG A 6 2.79 -37.79 55.89
CA ARG A 6 2.26 -36.87 54.80
C ARG A 6 2.97 -37.02 53.47
N HIS A 7 4.17 -37.63 53.50
CA HIS A 7 4.97 -37.90 52.30
C HIS A 7 4.54 -39.17 51.56
N GLU A 8 4.12 -40.21 52.31
CA GLU A 8 3.63 -41.48 51.74
C GLU A 8 2.24 -41.28 51.11
N LEU A 9 1.36 -40.51 51.74
CA LEU A 9 0.06 -40.15 51.17
C LEU A 9 0.18 -39.37 49.84
N LYS A 10 1.14 -38.45 49.72
CA LYS A 10 1.42 -37.74 48.45
C LYS A 10 2.02 -38.63 47.37
N GLN A 11 2.80 -39.65 47.75
CA GLN A 11 3.37 -40.62 46.81
C GLN A 11 2.30 -41.58 46.28
N ASP A 12 1.34 -41.98 47.11
CA ASP A 12 0.24 -42.85 46.72
C ASP A 12 -0.76 -42.15 45.82
N GLU A 13 -1.14 -40.88 46.13
CA GLU A 13 -1.99 -40.02 45.25
C GLU A 13 -1.32 -39.77 43.89
N PHE A 14 0.01 -39.60 43.87
CA PHE A 14 0.77 -39.39 42.63
C PHE A 14 0.84 -40.67 41.78
N ARG A 15 1.02 -41.83 42.43
CA ARG A 15 1.00 -43.14 41.71
C ARG A 15 -0.37 -43.45 41.14
N GLU A 16 -1.45 -43.23 41.93
CA GLU A 16 -2.82 -43.42 41.48
C GLU A 16 -3.16 -42.56 40.29
N THR A 17 -2.75 -41.29 40.29
CA THR A 17 -2.91 -40.37 39.16
C THR A 17 -2.12 -40.81 37.92
N LEU A 18 -0.93 -41.34 38.09
CA LEU A 18 -0.11 -41.87 36.97
C LEU A 18 -0.75 -43.13 36.37
N ASP A 19 -1.28 -44.06 37.21
CA ASP A 19 -1.93 -45.28 36.74
C ASP A 19 -3.22 -44.98 36.01
N GLN A 20 -4.01 -44.01 36.48
CA GLN A 20 -5.20 -43.49 35.78
C GLN A 20 -4.85 -42.86 34.45
N LEU A 21 -3.80 -42.05 34.39
CA LEU A 21 -3.29 -41.43 33.16
C LEU A 21 -2.80 -42.47 32.14
N GLU A 22 -2.08 -43.49 32.61
CA GLU A 22 -1.60 -44.60 31.76
C GLU A 22 -2.77 -45.41 31.17
N GLN A 23 -3.79 -45.67 31.99
CA GLN A 23 -4.98 -46.37 31.55
C GLN A 23 -5.79 -45.56 30.56
N TYR A 24 -5.94 -44.26 30.79
CA TYR A 24 -6.61 -43.32 29.86
C TYR A 24 -5.88 -43.26 28.52
N LEU A 25 -4.53 -43.12 28.57
CA LEU A 25 -3.70 -43.09 27.36
C LEU A 25 -3.81 -44.37 26.55
N LYS A 26 -3.83 -45.57 27.21
CA LYS A 26 -3.95 -46.88 26.52
C LYS A 26 -5.33 -47.02 25.83
N VAL A 27 -6.42 -46.58 26.45
CA VAL A 27 -7.76 -46.69 25.90
C VAL A 27 -7.94 -45.70 24.72
N HIS A 28 -7.43 -44.48 24.83
CA HIS A 28 -7.62 -43.44 23.83
C HIS A 28 -6.43 -43.21 22.90
N LEU A 29 -5.46 -44.13 22.90
CA LEU A 29 -4.18 -43.98 22.15
C LEU A 29 -4.41 -43.69 20.66
N LYS A 30 -5.39 -44.33 20.02
CA LYS A 30 -5.74 -44.10 18.61
C LYS A 30 -6.28 -42.73 18.35
N GLU A 31 -7.18 -42.26 19.23
CA GLU A 31 -7.79 -40.93 19.12
C GLU A 31 -6.75 -39.83 19.35
N ILE A 32 -5.92 -39.97 20.38
CA ILE A 32 -4.80 -39.07 20.69
C ILE A 32 -3.81 -39.00 19.52
N LEU A 33 -3.45 -40.16 18.96
CA LEU A 33 -2.52 -40.24 17.82
C LEU A 33 -3.13 -39.57 16.57
N THR A 34 -4.44 -39.77 16.31
CA THR A 34 -5.15 -39.15 15.19
C THR A 34 -5.15 -37.63 15.33
N VAL A 35 -5.47 -37.11 16.52
CA VAL A 35 -5.46 -35.66 16.80
C VAL A 35 -4.05 -35.11 16.69
N ALA A 36 -3.04 -35.81 17.21
CA ALA A 36 -1.63 -35.37 17.10
C ALA A 36 -1.17 -35.29 15.65
N ILE A 37 -1.49 -36.27 14.82
CA ILE A 37 -1.17 -36.28 13.38
C ILE A 37 -1.88 -35.09 12.70
N LEU A 38 -3.15 -34.86 13.00
CA LEU A 38 -3.93 -33.75 12.42
C LEU A 38 -3.31 -32.40 12.79
N VAL A 39 -2.90 -32.23 14.04
CA VAL A 39 -2.21 -31.01 14.49
C VAL A 39 -0.89 -30.80 13.73
N VAL A 40 -0.08 -31.86 13.59
CA VAL A 40 1.19 -31.78 12.84
C VAL A 40 0.94 -31.41 11.38
N VAL A 41 -0.08 -31.99 10.74
CA VAL A 41 -0.45 -31.65 9.36
C VAL A 41 -0.88 -30.20 9.25
N VAL A 42 -1.76 -29.72 10.15
CA VAL A 42 -2.22 -28.32 10.14
C VAL A 42 -1.05 -27.34 10.36
N VAL A 43 -0.19 -27.61 11.32
CA VAL A 43 1.01 -26.78 11.59
C VAL A 43 1.98 -26.80 10.40
N GLY A 44 2.18 -27.98 9.78
CA GLY A 44 3.02 -28.13 8.59
C GLY A 44 2.47 -27.34 7.38
N LEU A 45 1.16 -27.43 7.14
CA LEU A 45 0.49 -26.65 6.08
C LEU A 45 0.55 -25.15 6.33
N ALA A 46 0.28 -24.71 7.57
CA ALA A 46 0.35 -23.30 7.95
C ALA A 46 1.78 -22.74 7.81
N GLY A 47 2.78 -23.52 8.25
CA GLY A 47 4.20 -23.17 8.11
C GLY A 47 4.65 -23.10 6.66
N GLY A 48 4.27 -24.09 5.84
CA GLY A 48 4.57 -24.13 4.41
C GLY A 48 3.91 -22.96 3.66
N LEU A 49 2.65 -22.67 3.97
CA LEU A 49 1.94 -21.53 3.38
C LEU A 49 2.61 -20.20 3.75
N LYS A 50 2.95 -20.01 5.03
CA LYS A 50 3.65 -18.79 5.49
C LYS A 50 5.00 -18.61 4.81
N PHE A 51 5.76 -19.68 4.65
CA PHE A 51 7.04 -19.65 3.93
C PHE A 51 6.85 -19.30 2.46
N TYR A 52 5.89 -19.92 1.78
CA TYR A 52 5.57 -19.65 0.37
C TYR A 52 5.15 -18.17 0.16
N LEU A 53 4.27 -17.65 1.03
CA LEU A 53 3.83 -16.26 0.97
C LEU A 53 4.99 -15.27 1.23
N GLY A 54 5.86 -15.58 2.20
CA GLY A 54 7.06 -14.77 2.46
C GLY A 54 8.01 -14.72 1.26
N GLN A 55 8.16 -15.83 0.55
CA GLN A 55 9.00 -15.89 -0.64
C GLN A 55 8.38 -15.12 -1.81
N GLN A 56 7.06 -15.19 -2.00
CA GLN A 56 6.35 -14.37 -2.98
C GLN A 56 6.49 -12.87 -2.69
N GLU A 57 6.33 -12.47 -1.42
CA GLU A 57 6.49 -11.06 -1.01
C GLU A 57 7.90 -10.56 -1.31
N ALA A 58 8.94 -11.33 -0.95
CA ALA A 58 10.32 -10.98 -1.21
C ALA A 58 10.61 -10.82 -2.71
N SER A 59 10.13 -11.76 -3.54
CA SER A 59 10.32 -11.71 -4.98
C SER A 59 9.60 -10.51 -5.61
N ALA A 60 8.36 -10.26 -5.20
CA ALA A 60 7.58 -9.12 -5.69
C ALA A 60 8.22 -7.78 -5.31
N ASN A 61 8.80 -7.67 -4.11
CA ASN A 61 9.49 -6.47 -3.66
C ASN A 61 10.79 -6.21 -4.45
N ILE A 62 11.52 -7.25 -4.85
CA ILE A 62 12.72 -7.11 -5.70
C ILE A 62 12.32 -6.58 -7.08
N GLU A 63 11.27 -7.14 -7.68
CA GLU A 63 10.76 -6.69 -8.99
C GLU A 63 10.22 -5.26 -8.90
N LEU A 64 9.49 -4.92 -7.83
CA LEU A 64 9.01 -3.57 -7.58
C LEU A 64 10.17 -2.58 -7.44
N ALA A 65 11.22 -2.92 -6.70
CA ALA A 65 12.39 -2.07 -6.57
C ALA A 65 13.10 -1.83 -7.92
N SER A 66 13.13 -2.84 -8.80
CA SER A 66 13.64 -2.69 -10.16
C SER A 66 12.77 -1.74 -10.99
N ALA A 67 11.45 -1.91 -10.97
CA ALA A 67 10.51 -1.04 -11.69
C ALA A 67 10.56 0.40 -11.17
N MET A 68 10.70 0.59 -9.86
CA MET A 68 10.86 1.91 -9.24
C MET A 68 12.17 2.60 -9.65
N ARG A 69 13.28 1.86 -9.78
CA ARG A 69 14.54 2.42 -10.32
C ARG A 69 14.36 2.92 -11.74
N THR A 70 13.71 2.15 -12.60
CA THR A 70 13.39 2.57 -13.96
C THR A 70 12.50 3.82 -13.97
N PHE A 71 11.46 3.85 -13.12
CA PHE A 71 10.55 4.99 -13.02
C PHE A 71 11.25 6.28 -12.56
N GLN A 72 12.22 6.17 -11.66
CA GLN A 72 12.99 7.28 -11.11
C GLN A 72 14.26 7.59 -11.91
N ALA A 73 14.56 6.82 -12.95
CA ALA A 73 15.77 6.95 -13.74
C ALA A 73 15.91 8.35 -14.34
N TYR A 74 17.16 8.77 -14.55
CA TYR A 74 17.48 10.06 -15.14
C TYR A 74 17.12 10.07 -16.65
N VAL A 75 16.67 11.24 -17.11
CA VAL A 75 16.40 11.48 -18.54
C VAL A 75 17.38 12.53 -19.03
N GLY A 76 18.26 12.15 -19.97
CA GLY A 76 19.27 13.04 -20.53
C GLY A 76 20.32 12.31 -21.35
N THR A 77 21.26 13.06 -21.92
CA THR A 77 22.42 12.48 -22.61
C THR A 77 23.38 11.88 -21.60
N VAL A 78 23.80 10.63 -21.86
CA VAL A 78 24.83 9.95 -21.05
C VAL A 78 26.16 10.72 -21.22
N THR A 79 26.64 11.30 -20.12
CA THR A 79 27.98 11.90 -20.07
C THR A 79 28.96 10.88 -19.49
N PRO A 80 30.30 11.00 -19.77
CA PRO A 80 31.29 10.11 -19.17
C PRO A 80 31.25 10.05 -17.64
N GLU A 81 30.75 11.08 -16.98
CA GLU A 81 30.57 11.15 -15.52
C GLU A 81 29.38 10.32 -15.03
N THR A 82 28.36 10.10 -15.86
CA THR A 82 27.18 9.27 -15.53
C THR A 82 27.39 7.79 -15.85
N LEU A 83 28.44 7.42 -16.60
CA LEU A 83 28.79 6.04 -16.94
C LEU A 83 29.25 5.20 -15.75
N GLY A 84 29.52 5.80 -14.59
CA GLY A 84 29.94 5.11 -13.35
C GLY A 84 28.82 4.82 -12.35
N THR A 85 27.60 5.28 -12.60
CA THR A 85 26.44 5.01 -11.77
C THR A 85 25.55 3.94 -12.42
N GLU A 86 25.19 2.90 -11.69
CA GLU A 86 24.24 1.83 -12.14
C GLU A 86 22.82 2.36 -12.41
N SER A 87 22.64 3.65 -12.69
CA SER A 87 21.33 4.21 -12.98
C SER A 87 21.06 4.11 -14.48
N ASP A 88 19.98 3.40 -14.82
CA ASP A 88 19.42 3.40 -16.16
C ASP A 88 19.22 4.87 -16.61
N THR A 89 19.79 5.24 -17.72
CA THR A 89 19.58 6.56 -18.34
C THR A 89 18.72 6.40 -19.58
N PHE A 90 17.71 7.25 -19.71
CA PHE A 90 16.82 7.24 -20.86
C PHE A 90 17.00 8.48 -21.73
N SER A 91 16.95 8.32 -23.04
CA SER A 91 17.06 9.42 -23.99
C SER A 91 15.90 10.41 -23.91
N ASN A 92 14.73 9.94 -23.49
CA ASN A 92 13.54 10.76 -23.29
C ASN A 92 12.60 10.17 -22.22
N ALA A 93 11.73 11.02 -21.68
CA ALA A 93 10.80 10.65 -20.61
C ALA A 93 9.78 9.58 -21.07
N ARG A 94 9.34 9.61 -22.33
CA ARG A 94 8.38 8.65 -22.87
C ARG A 94 8.92 7.22 -22.76
N ASN A 95 10.12 6.97 -23.26
CA ASN A 95 10.75 5.63 -23.23
C ASN A 95 10.90 5.13 -21.79
N LYS A 96 11.27 6.03 -20.86
CA LYS A 96 11.35 5.71 -19.44
C LYS A 96 10.01 5.23 -18.89
N TYR A 97 8.95 5.98 -19.11
CA TYR A 97 7.64 5.64 -18.57
C TYR A 97 7.00 4.44 -19.27
N GLU A 98 7.24 4.22 -20.56
CA GLU A 98 6.84 3.01 -21.28
C GLU A 98 7.52 1.77 -20.67
N ARG A 99 8.83 1.84 -20.41
CA ARG A 99 9.56 0.75 -19.78
C ARG A 99 9.11 0.48 -18.35
N ALA A 100 8.92 1.53 -17.54
CA ALA A 100 8.40 1.40 -16.20
C ALA A 100 6.99 0.80 -16.19
N LEU A 101 6.10 1.23 -17.10
CA LEU A 101 4.76 0.71 -17.28
C LEU A 101 4.75 -0.80 -17.56
N GLU A 102 5.63 -1.26 -18.47
CA GLU A 102 5.80 -2.67 -18.77
C GLU A 102 6.19 -3.48 -17.51
N GLN A 103 7.17 -2.99 -16.75
CA GLN A 103 7.65 -3.65 -15.52
C GLN A 103 6.59 -3.70 -14.43
N PHE A 104 5.88 -2.60 -14.18
CA PHE A 104 4.79 -2.57 -13.19
C PHE A 104 3.63 -3.50 -13.60
N ASN A 105 3.25 -3.51 -14.87
CA ASN A 105 2.23 -4.43 -15.38
C ASN A 105 2.63 -5.89 -15.23
N ALA A 106 3.90 -6.23 -15.44
CA ALA A 106 4.42 -7.58 -15.25
C ALA A 106 4.22 -8.05 -13.80
N ILE A 107 4.47 -7.17 -12.81
CA ILE A 107 4.23 -7.46 -11.38
C ILE A 107 2.74 -7.70 -11.12
N VAL A 108 1.86 -6.82 -11.61
CA VAL A 108 0.40 -6.93 -11.42
C VAL A 108 -0.14 -8.23 -11.99
N LEU A 109 0.33 -8.63 -13.18
CA LEU A 109 -0.10 -9.86 -13.85
C LEU A 109 0.47 -11.12 -13.17
N LYS A 110 1.75 -11.12 -12.81
CA LYS A 110 2.43 -12.27 -12.21
C LYS A 110 1.86 -12.64 -10.84
N TYR A 111 1.56 -11.64 -10.01
CA TYR A 111 1.09 -11.83 -8.64
C TYR A 111 -0.42 -11.56 -8.48
N ARG A 112 -1.21 -11.78 -9.53
CA ARG A 112 -2.67 -11.50 -9.54
C ARG A 112 -3.50 -12.38 -8.60
N MET A 113 -2.98 -13.57 -8.23
CA MET A 113 -3.69 -14.52 -7.37
C MET A 113 -3.66 -14.07 -5.91
N PHE A 114 -4.77 -14.31 -5.21
CA PHE A 114 -4.87 -14.00 -3.78
C PHE A 114 -4.25 -15.12 -2.92
N PRO A 115 -3.58 -14.81 -1.81
CA PRO A 115 -3.29 -13.48 -1.26
C PRO A 115 -2.18 -12.75 -2.03
N ARG A 116 -2.43 -11.49 -2.36
CA ARG A 116 -1.50 -10.68 -3.17
C ARG A 116 -0.43 -10.02 -2.28
N PRO A 117 0.85 -10.02 -2.71
CA PRO A 117 1.87 -9.17 -2.11
C PRO A 117 1.48 -7.69 -2.12
N LYS A 118 1.90 -6.93 -1.10
CA LYS A 118 1.68 -5.48 -1.04
C LYS A 118 2.28 -4.75 -2.25
N ALA A 119 3.38 -5.26 -2.78
CA ALA A 119 4.03 -4.77 -3.99
C ALA A 119 3.07 -4.65 -5.20
N VAL A 120 2.01 -5.50 -5.28
CA VAL A 120 1.02 -5.45 -6.37
C VAL A 120 0.17 -4.19 -6.31
N SER A 121 -0.27 -3.77 -5.13
CA SER A 121 -1.04 -2.53 -4.93
C SER A 121 -0.21 -1.31 -5.32
N ILE A 122 1.06 -1.27 -4.91
CA ILE A 122 2.01 -0.22 -5.27
C ILE A 122 2.24 -0.22 -6.79
N ALA A 123 2.49 -1.39 -7.39
CA ALA A 123 2.70 -1.51 -8.83
C ALA A 123 1.48 -1.03 -9.62
N ARG A 124 0.25 -1.41 -9.23
CA ARG A 124 -0.98 -0.95 -9.89
C ARG A 124 -1.15 0.56 -9.82
N TYR A 125 -0.89 1.17 -8.67
CA TYR A 125 -0.87 2.62 -8.55
C TYR A 125 0.12 3.25 -9.55
N HIS A 126 1.35 2.73 -9.64
CA HIS A 126 2.35 3.25 -10.58
C HIS A 126 2.02 2.96 -12.05
N VAL A 127 1.30 1.88 -12.37
CA VAL A 127 0.72 1.69 -13.72
C VAL A 127 -0.14 2.88 -14.08
N GLY A 128 -1.11 3.27 -13.23
CA GLY A 128 -1.97 4.42 -13.47
C GLY A 128 -1.19 5.74 -13.60
N ILE A 129 -0.14 5.93 -12.80
CA ILE A 129 0.74 7.10 -12.91
C ILE A 129 1.51 7.11 -14.25
N CYS A 130 2.07 5.98 -14.68
CA CYS A 130 2.76 5.89 -15.98
C CYS A 130 1.80 6.16 -17.15
N GLU A 131 0.59 5.60 -17.10
CA GLU A 131 -0.46 5.86 -18.12
C GLU A 131 -0.80 7.35 -18.20
N SER A 132 -0.94 8.02 -17.03
CA SER A 132 -1.16 9.47 -16.94
C SER A 132 -0.01 10.27 -17.56
N LEU A 133 1.23 9.92 -17.24
CA LEU A 133 2.44 10.60 -17.74
C LEU A 133 2.66 10.38 -19.25
N LEU A 134 2.16 9.27 -19.77
CA LEU A 134 2.15 8.95 -21.22
C LEU A 134 0.99 9.62 -21.97
N GLY A 135 0.08 10.34 -21.29
CA GLY A 135 -1.07 11.00 -21.87
C GLY A 135 -2.29 10.09 -22.06
N ASN A 136 -2.24 8.86 -21.56
CA ASN A 136 -3.33 7.87 -21.69
C ASN A 136 -4.36 8.04 -20.55
N SER A 137 -4.96 9.22 -20.44
CA SER A 137 -5.86 9.57 -19.31
C SER A 137 -7.02 8.60 -19.11
N ALA A 138 -7.58 8.03 -20.19
CA ALA A 138 -8.67 7.06 -20.08
C ALA A 138 -8.22 5.76 -19.38
N ALA A 139 -7.05 5.24 -19.74
CA ALA A 139 -6.46 4.06 -19.09
C ALA A 139 -6.09 4.39 -17.64
N ALA A 140 -5.42 5.53 -17.40
CA ALA A 140 -5.05 5.99 -16.09
C ALA A 140 -6.24 6.08 -15.12
N ILE A 141 -7.37 6.64 -15.57
CA ILE A 141 -8.60 6.71 -14.77
C ILE A 141 -9.07 5.31 -14.37
N ASN A 142 -9.13 4.36 -15.31
CA ASN A 142 -9.56 3.00 -14.99
C ASN A 142 -8.63 2.31 -14.01
N THR A 143 -7.32 2.37 -14.26
CA THR A 143 -6.32 1.74 -13.40
C THR A 143 -6.28 2.37 -12.00
N LEU A 144 -6.36 3.71 -11.89
CA LEU A 144 -6.40 4.42 -10.62
C LEU A 144 -7.71 4.15 -9.85
N GLN A 145 -8.85 3.98 -10.55
CA GLN A 145 -10.09 3.54 -9.91
C GLN A 145 -9.97 2.13 -9.31
N GLU A 146 -9.28 1.21 -9.99
CA GLU A 146 -9.01 -0.11 -9.43
C GLU A 146 -8.06 -0.01 -8.21
N ALA A 147 -6.98 0.76 -8.32
CA ALA A 147 -6.02 0.97 -7.24
C ALA A 147 -6.67 1.64 -6.01
N SER A 148 -7.64 2.54 -6.22
CA SER A 148 -8.36 3.22 -5.12
C SER A 148 -9.27 2.28 -4.29
N ARG A 149 -9.53 1.07 -4.78
CA ARG A 149 -10.30 0.03 -4.08
C ARG A 149 -9.43 -1.05 -3.46
N ASP A 150 -8.11 -0.91 -3.54
CA ASP A 150 -7.18 -1.86 -2.95
C ASP A 150 -7.26 -1.85 -1.41
N GLY A 151 -6.90 -2.97 -0.78
CA GLY A 151 -7.00 -3.13 0.67
C GLY A 151 -5.98 -2.31 1.47
N ASP A 152 -4.90 -1.82 0.85
CA ASP A 152 -3.95 -0.92 1.48
C ASP A 152 -4.47 0.52 1.44
N ARG A 153 -4.84 1.06 2.62
CA ARG A 153 -5.44 2.39 2.76
C ARG A 153 -4.55 3.50 2.20
N GLU A 154 -3.24 3.43 2.44
CA GLU A 154 -2.31 4.48 2.02
C GLU A 154 -2.20 4.51 0.49
N ILE A 155 -2.09 3.35 -0.15
CA ILE A 155 -2.06 3.25 -1.61
C ILE A 155 -3.40 3.64 -2.22
N ALA A 156 -4.51 3.23 -1.60
CA ALA A 156 -5.85 3.61 -2.06
C ALA A 156 -6.06 5.14 -2.03
N THR A 157 -5.60 5.84 -0.98
CA THR A 157 -5.72 7.30 -0.89
C THR A 157 -4.80 8.02 -1.88
N LEU A 158 -3.57 7.51 -2.13
CA LEU A 158 -2.71 8.02 -3.21
C LEU A 158 -3.36 7.85 -4.59
N ALA A 159 -3.96 6.69 -4.85
CA ALA A 159 -4.67 6.45 -6.09
C ALA A 159 -5.89 7.37 -6.27
N GLN A 160 -6.63 7.64 -5.19
CA GLN A 160 -7.72 8.63 -5.21
C GLN A 160 -7.22 10.04 -5.52
N LEU A 161 -6.10 10.45 -4.92
CA LEU A 161 -5.50 11.77 -5.18
C LEU A 161 -5.09 11.90 -6.66
N ALA A 162 -4.42 10.89 -7.20
CA ALA A 162 -4.02 10.86 -8.61
C ALA A 162 -5.24 10.82 -9.55
N LEU A 163 -6.26 10.03 -9.21
CA LEU A 163 -7.53 9.95 -9.95
C LEU A 163 -8.24 11.31 -10.02
N ALA A 164 -8.28 12.05 -8.91
CA ALA A 164 -8.82 13.39 -8.89
C ALA A 164 -8.06 14.34 -9.83
N GLY A 165 -6.73 14.24 -9.86
CA GLY A 165 -5.89 14.96 -10.82
C GLY A 165 -6.25 14.64 -12.29
N GLU A 166 -6.44 13.35 -12.60
CA GLU A 166 -6.85 12.93 -13.95
C GLU A 166 -8.27 13.45 -14.31
N PHE A 167 -9.19 13.49 -13.36
CA PHE A 167 -10.50 14.08 -13.58
C PHE A 167 -10.43 15.59 -13.85
N VAL A 168 -9.53 16.32 -13.18
CA VAL A 168 -9.29 17.74 -13.51
C VAL A 168 -8.76 17.88 -14.94
N LYS A 169 -7.72 17.12 -15.32
CA LYS A 169 -7.14 17.14 -16.67
C LYS A 169 -8.16 16.83 -17.78
N THR A 170 -9.10 15.93 -17.50
CA THR A 170 -10.14 15.51 -18.46
C THR A 170 -11.43 16.31 -18.38
N GLY A 171 -11.45 17.41 -17.60
CA GLY A 171 -12.60 18.30 -17.48
C GLY A 171 -13.74 17.80 -16.58
N LYS A 172 -13.56 16.65 -15.93
CA LYS A 172 -14.52 16.06 -14.97
C LYS A 172 -14.34 16.68 -13.58
N LYS A 173 -14.44 18.03 -13.50
CA LYS A 173 -14.11 18.78 -12.28
C LYS A 173 -14.99 18.41 -11.09
N GLN A 174 -16.27 18.09 -11.30
CA GLN A 174 -17.19 17.75 -10.21
C GLN A 174 -16.81 16.43 -9.52
N GLU A 175 -16.35 15.44 -10.28
CA GLU A 175 -15.85 14.18 -9.75
C GLU A 175 -14.55 14.38 -8.96
N ALA A 176 -13.65 15.23 -9.47
CA ALA A 176 -12.42 15.59 -8.76
C ALA A 176 -12.73 16.27 -7.43
N VAL A 177 -13.63 17.25 -7.41
CA VAL A 177 -14.04 17.98 -6.19
C VAL A 177 -14.55 17.03 -5.12
N LYS A 178 -15.40 16.04 -5.48
CA LYS A 178 -15.90 15.04 -4.52
C LYS A 178 -14.77 14.21 -3.90
N ILE A 179 -13.79 13.80 -4.71
CA ILE A 179 -12.67 13.00 -4.22
C ILE A 179 -11.77 13.85 -3.31
N TYR A 180 -11.40 15.06 -3.73
CA TYR A 180 -10.58 15.94 -2.91
C TYR A 180 -11.25 16.30 -1.59
N GLN A 181 -12.56 16.57 -1.60
CA GLN A 181 -13.31 16.82 -0.38
C GLN A 181 -13.27 15.62 0.56
N ASN A 182 -13.51 14.43 0.05
CA ASN A 182 -13.42 13.19 0.85
C ASN A 182 -12.03 12.97 1.45
N LEU A 183 -10.98 13.21 0.67
CA LEU A 183 -9.59 13.10 1.15
C LEU A 183 -9.26 14.15 2.22
N ALA A 184 -9.80 15.37 2.11
CA ALA A 184 -9.62 16.41 3.10
C ALA A 184 -10.36 16.10 4.41
N ASP A 185 -11.52 15.46 4.34
CA ASP A 185 -12.31 15.06 5.50
C ASP A 185 -11.75 13.80 6.19
N HIS A 186 -11.04 12.93 5.43
CA HIS A 186 -10.47 11.67 5.90
C HIS A 186 -8.98 11.54 5.53
N PRO A 187 -8.11 12.43 6.05
CA PRO A 187 -6.69 12.42 5.68
C PRO A 187 -5.99 11.12 6.08
N SER A 188 -4.92 10.80 5.37
CA SER A 188 -4.03 9.66 5.66
C SER A 188 -2.57 10.13 5.79
N LEU A 189 -1.66 9.22 6.14
CA LEU A 189 -0.23 9.53 6.16
C LEU A 189 0.29 9.85 4.75
N ALA A 190 -0.20 9.12 3.75
CA ALA A 190 0.22 9.31 2.36
C ALA A 190 -0.42 10.54 1.71
N VAL A 191 -1.62 10.95 2.15
CA VAL A 191 -2.34 12.12 1.65
C VAL A 191 -2.76 13.00 2.82
N PRO A 192 -1.89 13.93 3.25
CA PRO A 192 -2.21 14.91 4.28
C PRO A 192 -3.37 15.82 3.86
N ARG A 193 -4.13 16.33 4.85
CA ARG A 193 -5.25 17.24 4.64
C ARG A 193 -4.89 18.45 3.77
N ALA A 194 -3.73 19.04 3.98
CA ALA A 194 -3.26 20.19 3.20
C ALA A 194 -3.19 19.89 1.70
N SER A 195 -2.64 18.71 1.32
CA SER A 195 -2.55 18.29 -0.09
C SER A 195 -3.92 18.11 -0.73
N ALA A 196 -4.88 17.55 0.00
CA ALA A 196 -6.24 17.39 -0.48
C ALA A 196 -6.98 18.75 -0.64
N LEU A 197 -6.80 19.66 0.32
CA LEU A 197 -7.39 21.02 0.25
C LEU A 197 -6.78 21.85 -0.87
N LEU A 198 -5.46 21.75 -1.13
CA LEU A 198 -4.81 22.39 -2.28
C LEU A 198 -5.39 21.88 -3.59
N GLY A 199 -5.49 20.56 -3.77
CA GLY A 199 -6.11 19.98 -4.97
C GLY A 199 -7.57 20.39 -5.15
N LEU A 200 -8.33 20.52 -4.05
CA LEU A 200 -9.71 21.01 -4.07
C LEU A 200 -9.79 22.47 -4.54
N ALA A 201 -8.93 23.33 -3.99
CA ALA A 201 -8.88 24.75 -4.38
C ALA A 201 -8.49 24.92 -5.85
N ASP A 202 -7.47 24.16 -6.31
CA ASP A 202 -7.03 24.16 -7.72
C ASP A 202 -8.13 23.67 -8.67
N ALA A 203 -8.89 22.65 -8.30
CA ALA A 203 -9.99 22.15 -9.11
C ALA A 203 -11.12 23.17 -9.27
N LEU A 204 -11.29 24.08 -8.29
CA LEU A 204 -12.34 25.09 -8.24
C LEU A 204 -11.92 26.44 -8.81
N LYS A 205 -10.62 26.71 -9.00
CA LYS A 205 -10.11 28.06 -9.30
C LYS A 205 -10.76 28.73 -10.51
N ASP A 206 -11.09 27.96 -11.56
CA ASP A 206 -11.71 28.53 -12.78
C ASP A 206 -13.24 28.60 -12.70
N SER A 207 -13.88 27.68 -11.96
CA SER A 207 -15.34 27.58 -11.92
C SER A 207 -15.97 28.34 -10.73
N GLU A 208 -15.27 28.34 -9.59
CA GLU A 208 -15.70 28.93 -8.33
C GLU A 208 -14.54 29.69 -7.65
N PRO A 209 -14.03 30.80 -8.27
CA PRO A 209 -12.80 31.46 -7.79
C PRO A 209 -12.93 32.02 -6.36
N THR A 210 -14.10 32.45 -5.97
CA THR A 210 -14.37 32.91 -4.60
C THR A 210 -14.19 31.78 -3.57
N ARG A 211 -14.69 30.60 -3.88
CA ARG A 211 -14.56 29.42 -3.02
C ARG A 211 -13.12 28.90 -2.99
N ALA A 212 -12.46 28.92 -4.12
CA ALA A 212 -11.03 28.59 -4.20
C ALA A 212 -10.20 29.52 -3.30
N ARG A 213 -10.44 30.82 -3.34
CA ARG A 213 -9.79 31.82 -2.46
C ARG A 213 -10.03 31.51 -0.98
N GLN A 214 -11.27 31.23 -0.59
CA GLN A 214 -11.59 30.86 0.79
C GLN A 214 -10.83 29.61 1.27
N LEU A 215 -10.68 28.61 0.39
CA LEU A 215 -9.92 27.40 0.69
C LEU A 215 -8.42 27.70 0.87
N TYR A 216 -7.82 28.52 0.01
CA TYR A 216 -6.44 28.94 0.17
C TYR A 216 -6.20 29.72 1.47
N GLU A 217 -7.11 30.63 1.83
CA GLU A 217 -7.07 31.35 3.10
C GLU A 217 -7.23 30.40 4.30
N GLN A 218 -8.07 29.38 4.19
CA GLN A 218 -8.19 28.33 5.20
C GLN A 218 -6.89 27.57 5.37
N ILE A 219 -6.28 27.12 4.25
CA ILE A 219 -5.00 26.39 4.28
C ILE A 219 -3.92 27.26 4.94
N GLN A 220 -3.85 28.54 4.57
CA GLN A 220 -2.88 29.49 5.14
C GLN A 220 -3.04 29.63 6.65
N ARG A 221 -4.28 29.65 7.17
CA ARG A 221 -4.55 29.71 8.62
C ARG A 221 -4.25 28.39 9.31
N GLU A 222 -4.67 27.24 8.76
CA GLU A 222 -4.51 25.93 9.38
C GLU A 222 -3.04 25.47 9.39
N PHE A 223 -2.27 25.83 8.37
CA PHE A 223 -0.90 25.38 8.17
C PHE A 223 0.12 26.54 8.17
N ALA A 224 -0.15 27.59 8.94
CA ALA A 224 0.67 28.81 9.00
C ALA A 224 2.13 28.56 9.40
N SER A 225 2.40 27.50 10.16
CA SER A 225 3.75 27.11 10.59
C SER A 225 4.56 26.36 9.53
N ASP A 226 3.93 25.88 8.46
CA ASP A 226 4.59 25.17 7.36
C ASP A 226 4.91 26.15 6.22
N ALA A 227 6.20 26.55 6.15
CA ALA A 227 6.66 27.52 5.17
C ALA A 227 6.47 27.05 3.71
N SER A 228 6.54 25.75 3.44
CA SER A 228 6.38 25.19 2.10
C SER A 228 4.93 25.29 1.64
N ILE A 229 3.97 24.98 2.52
CA ILE A 229 2.54 25.12 2.25
C ILE A 229 2.17 26.58 2.08
N ALA A 230 2.67 27.46 2.97
CA ALA A 230 2.41 28.89 2.92
C ALA A 230 2.91 29.53 1.61
N GLU A 231 4.07 29.10 1.09
CA GLU A 231 4.59 29.57 -0.19
C GLU A 231 3.76 29.07 -1.37
N ALA A 232 3.41 27.76 -1.39
CA ALA A 232 2.54 27.19 -2.43
C ALA A 232 1.20 27.91 -2.50
N VAL A 233 0.57 28.20 -1.35
CA VAL A 233 -0.70 28.94 -1.29
C VAL A 233 -0.54 30.36 -1.82
N ARG A 234 0.52 31.08 -1.46
CA ARG A 234 0.76 32.44 -1.97
C ARG A 234 0.88 32.47 -3.50
N GLN A 235 1.60 31.51 -4.06
CA GLN A 235 1.74 31.40 -5.51
C GLN A 235 0.38 31.15 -6.18
N GLN A 236 -0.40 30.19 -5.68
CA GLN A 236 -1.70 29.87 -6.25
C GLN A 236 -2.74 31.02 -6.10
N MET A 237 -2.69 31.75 -4.97
CA MET A 237 -3.56 32.91 -4.77
C MET A 237 -3.23 34.06 -5.75
N ALA A 238 -1.97 34.23 -6.13
CA ALA A 238 -1.56 35.23 -7.11
C ALA A 238 -2.07 34.93 -8.54
N GLU A 239 -2.33 33.68 -8.85
CA GLU A 239 -2.88 33.19 -10.14
C GLU A 239 -4.40 33.26 -10.23
N LEU A 240 -5.11 33.55 -9.11
CA LEU A 240 -6.56 33.61 -9.12
C LEU A 240 -7.06 34.83 -9.91
N PRO A 241 -8.13 34.68 -10.71
CA PRO A 241 -8.81 35.79 -11.33
C PRO A 241 -9.28 36.78 -10.25
N GLN A 242 -9.21 38.10 -10.57
CA GLN A 242 -9.69 39.17 -9.71
C GLN A 242 -11.20 39.22 -9.70
#